data_2b7c1af6fca8c755f07079b4ee19838a
#
_entry.id   2b7c1af6fca8c755f07079b4ee19838a
#
_cell.length_a   1.000
_cell.length_b   1.000
_cell.length_c   1.000
_cell.angle_alpha   90.00
_cell.angle_beta   90.00
_cell.angle_gamma   90.00
#
_symmetry.space_group_name_H-M   'P 1'
#
loop_
_entity.id
_entity.type
_entity.pdbx_description
1 polymer ?
#
loop_
_entity_poly.entity_id
_entity_poly.type
_entity_poly.pdbx_seq_one_letter_code
_entity_poly.pdbx_strand_id
1 'polypeptide(L)'
;LENYSIPLTQWKERYRNLCDLGADCIIGSHPHIPQGFEIYKKKPIFYSLGNFYFDTESFTNSPDYSFSVILKISKTEILFDLIYHYKQNGKVQLLTQKDVPFDIQDLNDQLENSIEIEKMYIDAYNNITKKYFAAIYNSYLLSDTLLQLIKKTVLKFIYFRKYRLKRELLLQHLVRNETYRWVTVTAIELLNRKK
;
A
#
# COMPACT_ATOMS: atom_id res chain seq x y z
N LEU A 1 -1.40 1.46 0.04
CA LEU A 1 -0.01 1.08 -0.20
C LEU A 1 0.00 -0.31 -0.82
N GLU A 2 0.54 -0.44 -2.03
CA GLU A 2 0.53 -1.69 -2.79
C GLU A 2 1.44 -2.76 -2.15
N ASN A 3 0.97 -4.01 -2.16
CA ASN A 3 1.69 -5.19 -1.67
C ASN A 3 2.07 -5.18 -0.18
N TYR A 4 1.34 -4.43 0.64
CA TYR A 4 1.46 -4.46 2.09
C TYR A 4 0.18 -4.97 2.74
N SER A 5 0.30 -5.97 3.63
CA SER A 5 -0.84 -6.60 4.32
C SER A 5 -1.46 -5.73 5.41
N ILE A 6 -0.77 -4.67 5.82
CA ILE A 6 -1.23 -3.75 6.86
C ILE A 6 -1.61 -2.42 6.22
N PRO A 7 -2.83 -1.91 6.44
CA PRO A 7 -3.23 -0.58 5.99
C PRO A 7 -2.48 0.51 6.77
N LEU A 8 -2.23 1.65 6.11
CA LEU A 8 -1.70 2.81 6.82
C LEU A 8 -2.69 3.29 7.89
N THR A 9 -2.18 3.73 9.03
CA THR A 9 -2.99 4.25 10.14
C THR A 9 -3.93 5.37 9.69
N GLN A 10 -3.47 6.26 8.80
CA GLN A 10 -4.29 7.34 8.26
C GLN A 10 -5.46 6.84 7.41
N TRP A 11 -5.31 5.70 6.71
CA TRP A 11 -6.43 5.08 6.00
C TRP A 11 -7.42 4.44 6.96
N LYS A 12 -6.96 3.82 8.05
CA LYS A 12 -7.83 3.30 9.11
C LYS A 12 -8.69 4.42 9.70
N GLU A 13 -8.07 5.52 10.11
CA GLU A 13 -8.75 6.70 10.64
C GLU A 13 -9.77 7.27 9.65
N ARG A 14 -9.38 7.40 8.37
CA ARG A 14 -10.27 7.91 7.32
C ARG A 14 -11.50 7.02 7.13
N TYR A 15 -11.35 5.71 7.13
CA TYR A 15 -12.47 4.78 6.97
C TYR A 15 -13.37 4.79 8.20
N ARG A 16 -12.81 4.86 9.41
CA ARG A 16 -13.60 5.06 10.64
C ARG A 16 -14.40 6.37 10.60
N ASN A 17 -13.78 7.45 10.13
CA ASN A 17 -14.46 8.73 9.95
C ASN A 17 -15.61 8.66 8.91
N LEU A 18 -15.44 7.92 7.82
CA LEU A 18 -16.54 7.69 6.86
C LEU A 18 -17.71 6.93 7.50
N CYS A 19 -17.43 5.96 8.38
CA CYS A 19 -18.47 5.29 9.17
C CYS A 19 -19.18 6.25 10.12
N ASP A 20 -18.45 7.20 10.74
CA ASP A 20 -19.04 8.24 11.60
C ASP A 20 -19.90 9.22 10.81
N LEU A 21 -19.56 9.48 9.56
CA LEU A 21 -20.32 10.32 8.63
C LEU A 21 -21.54 9.61 8.00
N GLY A 22 -21.75 8.32 8.29
CA GLY A 22 -22.97 7.63 7.87
C GLY A 22 -22.75 6.42 6.95
N ALA A 23 -21.52 6.06 6.60
CA ALA A 23 -21.29 4.81 5.90
C ALA A 23 -21.61 3.62 6.82
N ASP A 24 -22.36 2.63 6.33
CA ASP A 24 -22.75 1.45 7.09
C ASP A 24 -21.78 0.27 6.90
N CYS A 25 -21.04 0.26 5.80
CA CYS A 25 -19.99 -0.71 5.49
C CYS A 25 -18.96 -0.04 4.58
N ILE A 26 -17.69 -0.44 4.71
CA ILE A 26 -16.62 0.00 3.81
C ILE A 26 -15.91 -1.23 3.24
N ILE A 27 -15.74 -1.23 1.92
CA ILE A 27 -14.98 -2.24 1.20
C ILE A 27 -13.86 -1.54 0.44
N GLY A 28 -12.63 -1.70 0.95
CA GLY A 28 -11.43 -1.15 0.34
C GLY A 28 -10.84 -2.09 -0.72
N SER A 29 -10.06 -1.50 -1.61
CA SER A 29 -9.28 -2.19 -2.63
C SER A 29 -7.99 -1.42 -2.93
N HIS A 30 -7.22 -1.83 -3.91
CA HIS A 30 -5.98 -1.23 -4.39
C HIS A 30 -4.68 -1.82 -3.83
N PRO A 31 -4.54 -2.29 -2.57
CA PRO A 31 -3.28 -2.92 -2.16
C PRO A 31 -2.87 -4.15 -2.96
N HIS A 32 -3.76 -4.74 -3.76
CA HIS A 32 -3.58 -5.94 -4.57
C HIS A 32 -3.39 -7.24 -3.78
N ILE A 33 -3.29 -7.17 -2.48
CA ILE A 33 -3.23 -8.30 -1.55
C ILE A 33 -4.31 -8.18 -0.48
N PRO A 34 -4.72 -9.28 0.14
CA PRO A 34 -5.63 -9.25 1.28
C PRO A 34 -5.06 -8.43 2.44
N GLN A 35 -5.93 -7.66 3.06
CA GLN A 35 -5.71 -7.01 4.35
C GLN A 35 -6.82 -7.41 5.32
N GLY A 36 -6.61 -7.22 6.61
CA GLY A 36 -7.60 -7.50 7.62
C GLY A 36 -8.87 -6.65 7.49
N PHE A 37 -9.84 -6.95 8.33
CA PHE A 37 -11.04 -6.14 8.51
C PHE A 37 -11.28 -5.89 10.02
N GLU A 38 -12.07 -4.87 10.33
CA GLU A 38 -12.54 -4.59 11.69
C GLU A 38 -14.04 -4.31 11.72
N ILE A 39 -14.63 -4.42 12.91
CA ILE A 39 -16.00 -3.98 13.17
C ILE A 39 -15.94 -2.70 13.99
N TYR A 40 -16.10 -1.57 13.33
CA TYR A 40 -16.12 -0.27 13.95
C TYR A 40 -17.55 0.21 14.22
N LYS A 41 -17.95 0.34 15.50
CA LYS A 41 -19.32 0.76 15.89
C LYS A 41 -20.42 -0.05 15.20
N LYS A 42 -20.27 -1.38 15.14
CA LYS A 42 -21.12 -2.36 14.44
C LYS A 42 -21.10 -2.29 12.91
N LYS A 43 -20.17 -1.56 12.32
CA LYS A 43 -20.03 -1.38 10.88
C LYS A 43 -18.78 -2.09 10.40
N PRO A 44 -18.85 -3.01 9.44
CA PRO A 44 -17.69 -3.72 8.93
C PRO A 44 -16.85 -2.80 8.01
N ILE A 45 -15.55 -2.84 8.21
CA ILE A 45 -14.55 -2.14 7.40
C ILE A 45 -13.54 -3.16 6.89
N PHE A 46 -13.60 -3.50 5.62
CA PHE A 46 -12.64 -4.36 4.93
C PHE A 46 -11.59 -3.47 4.25
N TYR A 47 -10.33 -3.60 4.65
CA TYR A 47 -9.26 -2.72 4.17
C TYR A 47 -8.80 -3.05 2.76
N SER A 48 -8.69 -4.34 2.42
CA SER A 48 -8.48 -4.83 1.05
C SER A 48 -8.88 -6.28 0.92
N LEU A 49 -9.63 -6.59 -0.13
CA LEU A 49 -10.03 -7.94 -0.45
C LEU A 49 -8.94 -8.73 -1.21
N GLY A 50 -7.90 -8.03 -1.70
CA GLY A 50 -6.95 -8.55 -2.67
C GLY A 50 -7.49 -8.50 -4.10
N ASN A 51 -6.78 -9.16 -5.03
CA ASN A 51 -7.18 -9.23 -6.43
C ASN A 51 -8.14 -10.39 -6.67
N PHE A 52 -9.36 -10.11 -7.12
CA PHE A 52 -10.24 -11.16 -7.61
C PHE A 52 -9.69 -11.77 -8.91
N TYR A 53 -9.38 -10.91 -9.89
CA TYR A 53 -8.74 -11.27 -11.14
C TYR A 53 -7.88 -10.10 -11.61
N PHE A 54 -6.58 -10.32 -11.71
CA PHE A 54 -5.67 -9.32 -12.22
C PHE A 54 -4.60 -10.01 -13.08
N ASP A 55 -4.61 -9.75 -14.37
CA ASP A 55 -3.79 -10.46 -15.34
C ASP A 55 -2.88 -9.50 -16.09
N THR A 56 -1.90 -8.95 -15.36
CA THR A 56 -0.85 -8.13 -15.95
C THR A 56 0.52 -8.62 -15.50
N GLU A 57 1.48 -8.62 -16.41
CA GLU A 57 2.88 -8.97 -16.11
C GLU A 57 3.50 -8.07 -15.01
N SER A 58 2.96 -6.86 -14.82
CA SER A 58 3.43 -5.90 -13.82
C SER A 58 3.21 -6.36 -12.38
N PHE A 59 2.32 -7.33 -12.14
CA PHE A 59 1.93 -7.83 -10.81
C PHE A 59 2.30 -9.30 -10.59
N THR A 60 3.36 -9.78 -11.24
CA THR A 60 3.86 -11.14 -11.10
C THR A 60 4.23 -11.52 -9.66
N ASN A 61 4.51 -10.54 -8.81
CA ASN A 61 4.84 -10.73 -7.39
C ASN A 61 3.64 -10.57 -6.45
N SER A 62 2.45 -10.22 -6.95
CA SER A 62 1.24 -10.15 -6.13
C SER A 62 0.70 -11.55 -5.88
N PRO A 63 0.32 -11.88 -4.64
CA PRO A 63 -0.31 -13.17 -4.36
C PRO A 63 -1.59 -13.29 -5.17
N ASP A 64 -1.78 -14.45 -5.79
CA ASP A 64 -3.00 -14.77 -6.53
C ASP A 64 -4.18 -15.12 -5.62
N TYR A 65 -3.99 -15.06 -4.30
CA TYR A 65 -4.99 -15.38 -3.29
C TYR A 65 -5.73 -14.13 -2.84
N SER A 66 -7.04 -14.26 -2.65
CA SER A 66 -7.91 -13.17 -2.23
C SER A 66 -9.18 -13.69 -1.58
N PHE A 67 -10.03 -12.79 -1.13
CA PHE A 67 -11.37 -13.16 -0.67
C PHE A 67 -12.41 -12.18 -1.19
N SER A 68 -13.66 -12.63 -1.24
CA SER A 68 -14.84 -11.80 -1.48
C SER A 68 -15.72 -11.81 -0.24
N VAL A 69 -16.62 -10.85 -0.16
CA VAL A 69 -17.55 -10.69 0.96
C VAL A 69 -18.97 -10.78 0.45
N ILE A 70 -19.76 -11.65 1.05
CA ILE A 70 -21.22 -11.65 0.87
C ILE A 70 -21.82 -10.87 2.03
N LEU A 71 -22.46 -9.75 1.74
CA LEU A 71 -23.15 -8.94 2.74
C LEU A 71 -24.63 -9.35 2.84
N LYS A 72 -25.10 -9.57 4.06
CA LYS A 72 -26.52 -9.76 4.42
C LYS A 72 -26.98 -8.52 5.16
N ILE A 73 -27.63 -7.62 4.44
CA ILE A 73 -28.01 -6.30 4.96
C ILE A 73 -29.45 -6.32 5.44
N SER A 74 -29.66 -5.93 6.70
CA SER A 74 -30.97 -5.69 7.30
C SER A 74 -31.09 -4.22 7.73
N LYS A 75 -32.25 -3.84 8.27
CA LYS A 75 -32.44 -2.48 8.81
C LYS A 75 -31.63 -2.22 10.09
N THR A 76 -31.19 -3.24 10.78
CA THR A 76 -30.57 -3.16 12.10
C THR A 76 -29.12 -3.59 12.15
N GLU A 77 -28.70 -4.41 11.17
CA GLU A 77 -27.34 -4.99 11.17
C GLU A 77 -26.89 -5.40 9.78
N ILE A 78 -25.58 -5.50 9.64
CA ILE A 78 -24.91 -6.06 8.46
C ILE A 78 -24.12 -7.27 8.94
N LEU A 79 -24.54 -8.46 8.47
CA LEU A 79 -23.79 -9.70 8.63
C LEU A 79 -23.02 -9.97 7.34
N PHE A 80 -21.96 -10.77 7.43
CA PHE A 80 -21.17 -11.11 6.25
C PHE A 80 -20.56 -12.51 6.35
N ASP A 81 -20.34 -13.10 5.18
CA ASP A 81 -19.59 -14.33 4.99
C ASP A 81 -18.39 -14.05 4.08
N LEU A 82 -17.25 -14.69 4.33
CA LEU A 82 -16.06 -14.60 3.49
C LEU A 82 -15.99 -15.79 2.54
N ILE A 83 -15.65 -15.52 1.28
CA ILE A 83 -15.40 -16.54 0.26
C ILE A 83 -13.97 -16.39 -0.21
N TYR A 84 -13.15 -17.40 0.00
CA TYR A 84 -11.76 -17.40 -0.41
C TYR A 84 -11.60 -17.91 -1.84
N HIS A 85 -10.68 -17.32 -2.58
CA HIS A 85 -10.39 -17.73 -3.95
C HIS A 85 -8.92 -17.57 -4.33
N TYR A 86 -8.57 -18.29 -5.38
CA TYR A 86 -7.27 -18.28 -6.00
C TYR A 86 -7.42 -18.17 -7.52
N LYS A 87 -6.61 -17.33 -8.15
CA LYS A 87 -6.51 -17.24 -9.61
C LYS A 87 -5.40 -18.15 -10.10
N GLN A 88 -5.74 -19.05 -11.01
CA GLN A 88 -4.78 -19.92 -11.70
C GLN A 88 -5.21 -20.18 -13.14
N ASN A 89 -4.27 -20.12 -14.09
CA ASN A 89 -4.49 -20.42 -15.50
C ASN A 89 -5.69 -19.68 -16.12
N GLY A 90 -5.84 -18.38 -15.82
CA GLY A 90 -6.93 -17.56 -16.34
C GLY A 90 -8.29 -17.84 -15.72
N LYS A 91 -8.37 -18.62 -14.63
CA LYS A 91 -9.62 -18.97 -13.94
C LYS A 91 -9.52 -18.63 -12.45
N VAL A 92 -10.64 -18.20 -11.88
CA VAL A 92 -10.80 -18.05 -10.43
C VAL A 92 -11.37 -19.34 -9.88
N GLN A 93 -10.76 -19.87 -8.83
CA GLN A 93 -11.17 -21.08 -8.14
C GLN A 93 -11.56 -20.76 -6.69
N LEU A 94 -12.62 -21.36 -6.21
CA LEU A 94 -13.02 -21.26 -4.81
C LEU A 94 -12.10 -22.11 -3.94
N LEU A 95 -11.77 -21.59 -2.78
CA LEU A 95 -10.95 -22.27 -1.77
C LEU A 95 -11.67 -22.29 -0.43
N THR A 96 -11.26 -23.19 0.44
CA THR A 96 -11.60 -23.11 1.86
C THR A 96 -10.57 -22.24 2.59
N GLN A 97 -10.91 -21.77 3.78
CA GLN A 97 -9.98 -20.98 4.61
C GLN A 97 -8.65 -21.72 4.88
N LYS A 98 -8.68 -23.06 4.90
CA LYS A 98 -7.47 -23.87 5.16
C LYS A 98 -6.51 -23.94 3.97
N ASP A 99 -7.00 -23.64 2.78
CA ASP A 99 -6.25 -23.75 1.53
C ASP A 99 -5.57 -22.43 1.11
N VAL A 100 -5.90 -21.31 1.79
CA VAL A 100 -5.25 -20.02 1.53
C VAL A 100 -3.98 -19.84 2.38
N PRO A 101 -2.95 -19.15 1.87
CA PRO A 101 -1.68 -18.98 2.58
C PRO A 101 -1.70 -17.86 3.63
N PHE A 102 -2.86 -17.38 4.01
CA PHE A 102 -3.04 -16.36 5.05
C PHE A 102 -4.19 -16.74 5.98
N ASP A 103 -4.09 -16.37 7.24
CA ASP A 103 -5.19 -16.40 8.18
C ASP A 103 -5.80 -15.00 8.30
N ILE A 104 -7.11 -14.90 8.14
CA ILE A 104 -7.81 -13.63 8.25
C ILE A 104 -7.76 -13.07 9.67
N GLN A 105 -7.68 -13.93 10.68
CA GLN A 105 -7.52 -13.51 12.07
C GLN A 105 -6.13 -12.89 12.30
N ASP A 106 -5.08 -13.50 11.76
CA ASP A 106 -3.71 -12.94 11.82
C ASP A 106 -3.66 -11.56 11.13
N LEU A 107 -4.34 -11.40 9.98
CA LEU A 107 -4.44 -10.11 9.31
C LEU A 107 -5.20 -9.07 10.15
N ASN A 108 -6.25 -9.48 10.86
CA ASN A 108 -6.98 -8.60 11.77
C ASN A 108 -6.12 -8.20 12.98
N ASP A 109 -5.37 -9.13 13.56
CA ASP A 109 -4.49 -8.87 14.70
C ASP A 109 -3.35 -7.91 14.33
N GLN A 110 -2.85 -7.97 13.11
CA GLN A 110 -1.86 -7.03 12.58
C GLN A 110 -2.37 -5.59 12.53
N LEU A 111 -3.68 -5.35 12.42
CA LEU A 111 -4.25 -4.00 12.37
C LEU A 111 -3.95 -3.15 13.62
N GLU A 112 -3.76 -3.80 14.77
CA GLU A 112 -3.50 -3.13 16.06
C GLU A 112 -2.08 -3.41 16.59
N ASN A 113 -1.26 -4.19 15.86
CA ASN A 113 0.10 -4.49 16.25
C ASN A 113 1.04 -3.32 15.94
N SER A 114 1.33 -2.49 16.93
CA SER A 114 2.16 -1.29 16.77
C SER A 114 3.57 -1.58 16.22
N ILE A 115 4.16 -2.70 16.61
CA ILE A 115 5.51 -3.09 16.17
C ILE A 115 5.52 -3.40 14.67
N GLU A 116 4.55 -4.18 14.20
CA GLU A 116 4.44 -4.53 12.78
C GLU A 116 4.05 -3.32 11.93
N ILE A 117 3.19 -2.45 12.45
CA ILE A 117 2.84 -1.17 11.80
C ILE A 117 4.09 -0.29 11.64
N GLU A 118 4.91 -0.13 12.69
CA GLU A 118 6.16 0.65 12.60
C GLU A 118 7.14 0.06 11.59
N LYS A 119 7.33 -1.27 11.61
CA LYS A 119 8.18 -1.97 10.63
C LYS A 119 7.69 -1.73 9.20
N MET A 120 6.39 -1.84 8.96
CA MET A 120 5.78 -1.61 7.66
C MET A 120 6.07 -0.19 7.15
N TYR A 121 5.92 0.85 7.99
CA TYR A 121 6.25 2.23 7.59
C TYR A 121 7.71 2.41 7.22
N ILE A 122 8.63 1.87 8.03
CA ILE A 122 10.07 1.96 7.78
C ILE A 122 10.45 1.20 6.50
N ASP A 123 9.89 0.00 6.30
CA ASP A 123 10.13 -0.80 5.11
C ASP A 123 9.61 -0.10 3.84
N ALA A 124 8.37 0.38 3.86
CA ALA A 124 7.78 1.13 2.77
C ALA A 124 8.57 2.41 2.43
N TYR A 125 9.06 3.13 3.45
CA TYR A 125 9.94 4.27 3.24
C TYR A 125 11.23 3.88 2.51
N ASN A 126 11.92 2.85 2.99
CA ASN A 126 13.19 2.40 2.42
C ASN A 126 13.02 1.85 0.99
N ASN A 127 11.97 1.08 0.75
CA ASN A 127 11.77 0.37 -0.52
C ASN A 127 11.07 1.21 -1.60
N ILE A 128 10.27 2.19 -1.20
CA ILE A 128 9.48 3.00 -2.14
C ILE A 128 9.91 4.46 -2.09
N THR A 129 9.54 5.19 -1.04
CA THR A 129 9.63 6.66 -1.05
C THR A 129 11.05 7.19 -1.04
N LYS A 130 11.97 6.53 -0.32
CA LYS A 130 13.40 6.89 -0.32
C LYS A 130 14.02 6.78 -1.71
N LYS A 131 13.60 5.82 -2.52
CA LYS A 131 14.07 5.67 -3.91
C LYS A 131 13.63 6.85 -4.80
N TYR A 132 12.40 7.34 -4.61
CA TYR A 132 11.92 8.54 -5.30
C TYR A 132 12.73 9.78 -4.87
N PHE A 133 12.97 9.94 -3.56
CA PHE A 133 13.82 11.03 -3.06
C PHE A 133 15.23 10.92 -3.62
N ALA A 134 15.84 9.73 -3.59
CA ALA A 134 17.16 9.52 -4.18
C ALA A 134 17.17 9.86 -5.68
N ALA A 135 16.14 9.52 -6.44
CA ALA A 135 16.05 9.90 -7.85
C ALA A 135 15.94 11.42 -8.05
N ILE A 136 15.29 12.14 -7.14
CA ILE A 136 15.21 13.60 -7.13
C ILE A 136 16.55 14.23 -6.75
N TYR A 137 17.20 13.71 -5.68
CA TYR A 137 18.47 14.23 -5.16
C TYR A 137 19.69 13.78 -5.96
N ASN A 138 19.79 12.53 -6.40
CA ASN A 138 20.92 12.01 -7.19
C ASN A 138 21.05 12.66 -8.56
N SER A 139 20.05 13.43 -8.97
CA SER A 139 20.26 14.37 -10.07
C SER A 139 21.24 15.49 -9.71
N TYR A 140 21.59 15.69 -8.42
CA TYR A 140 22.44 16.80 -7.96
C TYR A 140 23.74 16.40 -7.24
N LEU A 141 23.77 15.30 -6.52
CA LEU A 141 24.82 15.08 -5.54
C LEU A 141 25.21 13.62 -5.42
N LEU A 142 25.91 12.93 -6.06
CA LEU A 142 26.66 11.71 -5.70
C LEU A 142 27.12 10.99 -6.96
N SER A 143 28.29 11.33 -7.38
CA SER A 143 29.10 10.45 -8.21
C SER A 143 30.27 10.00 -7.36
N ASP A 144 30.41 8.69 -7.19
CA ASP A 144 31.49 8.08 -6.44
C ASP A 144 32.86 8.25 -7.12
N THR A 145 32.91 8.77 -8.35
CA THR A 145 34.13 9.08 -9.09
C THR A 145 34.01 10.36 -9.90
N LEU A 146 35.15 11.09 -10.04
CA LEU A 146 35.25 12.30 -10.83
C LEU A 146 34.79 12.11 -12.28
N LEU A 147 35.03 10.92 -12.85
CA LEU A 147 34.66 10.57 -14.21
C LEU A 147 33.13 10.44 -14.38
N GLN A 148 32.45 9.87 -13.40
CA GLN A 148 30.99 9.78 -13.36
C GLN A 148 30.38 11.17 -13.18
N LEU A 149 31.02 12.06 -12.38
CA LEU A 149 30.61 13.44 -12.20
C LEU A 149 30.64 14.21 -13.53
N ILE A 150 31.75 14.11 -14.27
CA ILE A 150 31.92 14.74 -15.58
C ILE A 150 30.91 14.23 -16.58
N LYS A 151 30.74 12.89 -16.68
CA LYS A 151 29.78 12.25 -17.57
C LYS A 151 28.33 12.65 -17.25
N LYS A 152 27.96 12.68 -15.97
CA LYS A 152 26.65 13.15 -15.51
C LYS A 152 26.44 14.64 -15.80
N THR A 153 27.47 15.47 -15.65
CA THR A 153 27.40 16.94 -15.89
C THR A 153 27.18 17.22 -17.39
N VAL A 154 27.93 16.54 -18.26
CA VAL A 154 27.78 16.67 -19.72
C VAL A 154 26.41 16.18 -20.18
N LEU A 155 25.95 15.01 -19.69
CA LEU A 155 24.62 14.50 -20.00
C LEU A 155 23.51 15.42 -19.47
N LYS A 156 23.69 16.05 -18.30
CA LYS A 156 22.74 17.05 -17.75
C LYS A 156 22.65 18.26 -18.67
N PHE A 157 23.76 18.73 -19.22
CA PHE A 157 23.76 19.90 -20.10
C PHE A 157 23.05 19.62 -21.41
N ILE A 158 23.28 18.41 -21.99
CA ILE A 158 22.64 17.97 -23.25
C ILE A 158 21.15 17.67 -23.06
N TYR A 159 20.75 17.09 -21.91
CA TYR A 159 19.39 16.67 -21.63
C TYR A 159 18.70 17.48 -20.52
N PHE A 160 19.19 18.67 -20.22
CA PHE A 160 18.75 19.50 -19.09
C PHE A 160 17.21 19.63 -18.98
N ARG A 161 16.55 19.89 -20.10
CA ARG A 161 15.08 20.06 -20.13
C ARG A 161 14.32 18.77 -19.79
N LYS A 162 14.79 17.62 -20.29
CA LYS A 162 14.19 16.29 -20.05
C LYS A 162 14.37 15.84 -18.60
N TYR A 163 15.56 16.04 -18.02
CA TYR A 163 15.84 15.69 -16.63
C TYR A 163 15.11 16.60 -15.64
N ARG A 164 15.02 17.88 -15.93
CA ARG A 164 14.24 18.83 -15.13
C ARG A 164 12.78 18.45 -15.08
N LEU A 165 12.14 18.21 -16.21
CA LEU A 165 10.74 17.80 -16.29
C LEU A 165 10.47 16.50 -15.53
N LYS A 166 11.31 15.48 -15.71
CA LYS A 166 11.19 14.21 -14.99
C LYS A 166 11.27 14.41 -13.48
N ARG A 167 12.16 15.24 -13.00
CA ARG A 167 12.29 15.54 -11.57
C ARG A 167 11.08 16.29 -11.02
N GLU A 168 10.59 17.28 -11.75
CA GLU A 168 9.39 18.03 -11.37
C GLU A 168 8.16 17.12 -11.30
N LEU A 169 8.02 16.19 -12.25
CA LEU A 169 6.96 15.18 -12.24
C LEU A 169 7.08 14.21 -11.07
N LEU A 170 8.30 13.76 -10.74
CA LEU A 170 8.53 12.89 -9.56
C LEU A 170 8.21 13.62 -8.26
N LEU A 171 8.65 14.87 -8.13
CA LEU A 171 8.34 15.70 -6.96
C LEU A 171 6.83 15.93 -6.85
N GLN A 172 6.18 16.27 -7.96
CA GLN A 172 4.73 16.44 -8.01
C GLN A 172 4.00 15.15 -7.60
N HIS A 173 4.47 13.99 -8.06
CA HIS A 173 3.92 12.69 -7.69
C HIS A 173 4.02 12.44 -6.18
N LEU A 174 5.21 12.67 -5.58
CA LEU A 174 5.42 12.50 -4.14
C LEU A 174 4.55 13.45 -3.29
N VAL A 175 4.42 14.71 -3.72
CA VAL A 175 3.63 15.71 -2.98
C VAL A 175 2.13 15.43 -3.09
N ARG A 176 1.64 15.02 -4.27
CA ARG A 176 0.22 14.73 -4.51
C ARG A 176 -0.22 13.40 -3.94
N ASN A 177 0.65 12.40 -3.91
CA ASN A 177 0.31 11.08 -3.40
C ASN A 177 0.30 11.10 -1.87
N GLU A 178 -0.89 11.16 -1.28
CA GLU A 178 -1.08 11.19 0.17
C GLU A 178 -0.44 9.98 0.86
N THR A 179 -0.57 8.80 0.28
CA THR A 179 0.00 7.57 0.81
C THR A 179 1.51 7.67 0.97
N TYR A 180 2.23 8.14 -0.07
CA TYR A 180 3.69 8.31 -0.01
C TYR A 180 4.12 9.42 0.95
N ARG A 181 3.34 10.48 1.04
CA ARG A 181 3.56 11.55 2.01
C ARG A 181 3.43 11.01 3.45
N TRP A 182 2.39 10.28 3.76
CA TRP A 182 2.19 9.69 5.08
C TRP A 182 3.28 8.69 5.44
N VAL A 183 3.63 7.78 4.53
CA VAL A 183 4.74 6.83 4.72
C VAL A 183 6.03 7.59 5.06
N THR A 184 6.35 8.63 4.29
CA THR A 184 7.59 9.39 4.46
C THR A 184 7.62 10.10 5.82
N VAL A 185 6.57 10.83 6.17
CA VAL A 185 6.50 11.61 7.41
C VAL A 185 6.57 10.67 8.61
N THR A 186 5.71 9.66 8.66
CA THR A 186 5.67 8.71 9.78
C THR A 186 6.99 7.95 9.94
N ALA A 187 7.59 7.47 8.86
CA ALA A 187 8.86 6.75 8.95
C ALA A 187 10.01 7.65 9.46
N ILE A 188 10.08 8.90 9.02
CA ILE A 188 11.09 9.85 9.52
C ILE A 188 10.90 10.13 11.01
N GLU A 189 9.67 10.31 11.47
CA GLU A 189 9.35 10.48 12.89
C GLU A 189 9.77 9.26 13.72
N LEU A 190 9.46 8.05 13.26
CA LEU A 190 9.84 6.79 13.92
C LEU A 190 11.37 6.62 13.99
N LEU A 191 12.07 6.93 12.91
CA LEU A 191 13.54 6.85 12.86
C LEU A 191 14.22 7.87 13.78
N ASN A 192 13.61 9.04 13.98
CA ASN A 192 14.13 10.07 14.88
C ASN A 192 13.87 9.76 16.37
N ARG A 193 12.82 9.00 16.70
CA ARG A 193 12.56 8.55 18.09
C ARG A 193 13.57 7.50 18.58
N LYS A 194 14.26 6.81 17.66
CA LYS A 194 15.25 5.76 17.97
C LYS A 194 16.69 6.28 18.09
N LYS A 195 16.90 7.58 17.93
CA LYS A 195 18.16 8.27 18.20
C LYS A 195 18.16 8.90 19.59
#